data_e7c4c27951c433b8c26a962fd1f6822b
#
_entry.id   e7c4c27951c433b8c26a962fd1f6822b
#
_cell.length_a   1.000
_cell.length_b   1.000
_cell.length_c   1.000
_cell.angle_alpha   90.00
_cell.angle_beta   90.00
_cell.angle_gamma   90.00
#
_symmetry.space_group_name_H-M   'P 1'
#
loop_
_entity.id
_entity.type
_entity.pdbx_description
1 polymer ?
#
loop_
_entity_poly.entity_id
_entity_poly.type
_entity_poly.pdbx_seq_one_letter_code
_entity_poly.pdbx_strand_id
1 'polypeptide(L)'
;MTRAIGVVIVAGVLAAPVFAQRRAVDFQSLGRAAIEELAARSFEKFIDRLDPKAGAVLTRDKLAALWSSIITQAGGFKSIMSVEARDEQGAHIAAVAAAFENQNLTFRVVFNDDGEIVGFFLSPADAPPAIAWTAPPYVDPLTFSERDVTVGPLKLPGTLTIPKRDGLVPAVVLVHGSGPHDRDETMGPNKPFRDLAEGLASRNVAVLRYDKRSLVAPAGIHTVDEEVVEDAKAAVELLTTEPRIDRRRIVVIGHSLGGTLAPRIAAGDSRTAGIAIMAGAARPFEDLLVEQLRYLTGPTSKETALAEEAARKMRDPQLAPNMVVDVLGSPLPGSYILDLRNYHPADVAASLKIPIAVLRGQRDYQVTPADFELWKKALEGHSNVLLKLYATLNHFFLPGTGLSRPEEYMRPGHVDEQVISDLIGWIETVR
;
A
#
# COMPACT_ATOMS: atom_id res chain seq x y z
N MET A 1 90.36 -25.72 -20.99
CA MET A 1 89.09 -26.30 -21.52
C MET A 1 88.05 -26.10 -20.49
N THR A 2 87.30 -25.03 -20.57
CA THR A 2 86.23 -24.74 -19.61
C THR A 2 84.96 -24.33 -20.41
N ARG A 3 83.97 -25.17 -20.38
CA ARG A 3 82.68 -24.94 -21.07
C ARG A 3 81.82 -24.03 -20.22
N ALA A 4 81.36 -22.91 -20.78
CA ALA A 4 80.39 -22.04 -20.20
C ALA A 4 78.97 -22.61 -20.44
N ILE A 5 78.21 -22.71 -19.38
CA ILE A 5 76.78 -23.10 -19.39
C ILE A 5 75.98 -21.80 -19.42
N GLY A 6 75.23 -21.58 -20.52
CA GLY A 6 74.36 -20.46 -20.64
C GLY A 6 73.05 -20.77 -19.91
N VAL A 7 72.62 -19.85 -19.03
CA VAL A 7 71.35 -19.83 -18.37
C VAL A 7 70.39 -18.98 -19.19
N VAL A 8 69.30 -19.57 -19.73
CA VAL A 8 68.19 -18.86 -20.38
C VAL A 8 67.17 -18.52 -19.30
N ILE A 9 66.97 -17.23 -19.00
CA ILE A 9 65.87 -16.72 -18.16
C ILE A 9 64.66 -16.45 -19.05
N VAL A 10 63.66 -17.30 -18.92
CA VAL A 10 62.34 -17.02 -19.50
C VAL A 10 61.54 -16.12 -18.55
N ALA A 11 61.44 -14.83 -18.89
CA ALA A 11 60.56 -13.90 -18.17
C ALA A 11 59.08 -14.19 -18.57
N GLY A 12 58.35 -14.87 -17.70
CA GLY A 12 56.92 -15.01 -17.80
C GLY A 12 56.21 -13.69 -17.45
N VAL A 13 55.63 -13.08 -18.45
CA VAL A 13 54.72 -11.93 -18.23
C VAL A 13 53.39 -12.47 -17.62
N LEU A 14 53.25 -12.31 -16.30
CA LEU A 14 51.98 -12.51 -15.63
C LEU A 14 51.05 -11.35 -16.02
N ALA A 15 50.14 -11.60 -16.95
CA ALA A 15 49.03 -10.70 -17.21
C ALA A 15 48.12 -10.68 -15.96
N ALA A 16 48.13 -9.61 -15.18
CA ALA A 16 47.15 -9.37 -14.12
C ALA A 16 45.75 -9.20 -14.76
N PRO A 17 44.71 -9.84 -14.21
CA PRO A 17 43.37 -9.58 -14.70
C PRO A 17 43.04 -8.08 -14.45
N VAL A 18 42.76 -7.38 -15.53
CA VAL A 18 42.18 -6.03 -15.47
C VAL A 18 40.74 -6.20 -14.97
N PHE A 19 40.56 -6.06 -13.66
CA PHE A 19 39.24 -5.81 -13.13
C PHE A 19 38.82 -4.44 -13.69
N ALA A 20 37.88 -4.44 -14.66
CA ALA A 20 37.20 -3.25 -15.06
C ALA A 20 36.50 -2.69 -13.81
N GLN A 21 37.04 -1.63 -13.22
CA GLN A 21 36.36 -0.89 -12.18
C GLN A 21 35.05 -0.40 -12.80
N ARG A 22 33.90 -0.98 -12.39
CA ARG A 22 32.60 -0.39 -12.65
C ARG A 22 32.68 1.04 -12.12
N ARG A 23 32.50 2.00 -13.01
CA ARG A 23 32.46 3.42 -12.65
C ARG A 23 31.34 3.57 -11.66
N ALA A 24 31.59 4.12 -10.48
CA ALA A 24 30.54 4.38 -9.51
C ALA A 24 29.46 5.25 -10.17
N VAL A 25 28.22 4.80 -10.10
CA VAL A 25 27.08 5.53 -10.67
C VAL A 25 26.87 6.79 -9.83
N ASP A 26 26.86 7.94 -10.47
CA ASP A 26 26.60 9.22 -9.81
C ASP A 26 25.08 9.52 -9.80
N PHE A 27 24.41 8.99 -8.79
CA PHE A 27 22.98 9.16 -8.62
C PHE A 27 22.56 10.61 -8.40
N GLN A 28 23.44 11.47 -7.88
CA GLN A 28 23.19 12.89 -7.72
C GLN A 28 23.08 13.57 -9.10
N SER A 29 24.01 13.30 -9.98
CA SER A 29 23.96 13.80 -11.36
C SER A 29 22.80 13.23 -12.16
N LEU A 30 22.48 11.95 -11.99
CA LEU A 30 21.32 11.31 -12.64
C LEU A 30 20.00 11.93 -12.19
N GLY A 31 19.82 12.16 -10.88
CA GLY A 31 18.63 12.81 -10.34
C GLY A 31 18.45 14.24 -10.85
N ARG A 32 19.54 15.02 -10.90
CA ARG A 32 19.53 16.37 -11.49
C ARG A 32 19.10 16.34 -12.96
N ALA A 33 19.72 15.48 -13.76
CA ALA A 33 19.43 15.36 -15.18
C ALA A 33 17.96 14.98 -15.44
N ALA A 34 17.39 14.07 -14.64
CA ALA A 34 16.00 13.67 -14.75
C ALA A 34 15.04 14.88 -14.59
N ILE A 35 15.29 15.75 -13.60
CA ILE A 35 14.44 16.92 -13.38
C ILE A 35 14.67 18.01 -14.43
N GLU A 36 15.90 18.21 -14.90
CA GLU A 36 16.19 19.13 -16.01
C GLU A 36 15.51 18.68 -17.31
N GLU A 37 15.44 17.39 -17.60
CA GLU A 37 14.72 16.82 -18.74
C GLU A 37 13.20 17.06 -18.64
N LEU A 38 12.61 16.90 -17.47
CA LEU A 38 11.20 17.24 -17.24
C LEU A 38 10.95 18.75 -17.43
N ALA A 39 11.79 19.59 -16.87
CA ALA A 39 11.71 21.04 -17.00
C ALA A 39 11.84 21.50 -18.46
N ALA A 40 12.69 20.85 -19.21
CA ALA A 40 12.88 21.08 -20.65
C ALA A 40 11.78 20.41 -21.53
N ARG A 41 10.81 19.70 -20.93
CA ARG A 41 9.78 18.89 -21.60
C ARG A 41 10.35 17.83 -22.55
N SER A 42 11.56 17.35 -22.25
CA SER A 42 12.24 16.27 -22.98
C SER A 42 11.78 14.91 -22.45
N PHE A 43 10.46 14.64 -22.51
CA PHE A 43 9.84 13.48 -21.89
C PHE A 43 10.39 12.15 -22.41
N GLU A 44 10.76 12.06 -23.69
CA GLU A 44 11.39 10.86 -24.27
C GLU A 44 12.69 10.52 -23.54
N LYS A 45 13.56 11.50 -23.29
CA LYS A 45 14.82 11.26 -22.57
C LYS A 45 14.61 10.75 -21.15
N PHE A 46 13.59 11.27 -20.46
CA PHE A 46 13.22 10.78 -19.14
C PHE A 46 12.70 9.33 -19.21
N ILE A 47 11.84 9.02 -20.19
CA ILE A 47 11.30 7.65 -20.39
C ILE A 47 12.42 6.65 -20.69
N ASP A 48 13.41 7.03 -21.48
CA ASP A 48 14.58 6.21 -21.82
C ASP A 48 15.45 5.86 -20.59
N ARG A 49 15.26 6.56 -19.47
CA ARG A 49 15.92 6.26 -18.17
C ARG A 49 15.15 5.33 -17.28
N LEU A 50 13.88 5.03 -17.60
CA LEU A 50 13.06 4.15 -16.78
C LEU A 50 13.51 2.70 -16.96
N ASP A 51 13.48 1.95 -15.89
CA ASP A 51 13.55 0.51 -15.99
C ASP A 51 12.33 -0.05 -16.77
N PRO A 52 12.40 -1.22 -17.38
CA PRO A 52 11.31 -1.75 -18.21
C PRO A 52 9.96 -1.83 -17.50
N LYS A 53 9.94 -2.07 -16.18
CA LYS A 53 8.68 -2.14 -15.41
C LYS A 53 8.09 -0.76 -15.18
N ALA A 54 8.90 0.21 -14.79
CA ALA A 54 8.47 1.60 -14.61
C ALA A 54 8.02 2.21 -15.95
N GLY A 55 8.73 1.93 -17.05
CA GLY A 55 8.38 2.36 -18.40
C GLY A 55 7.06 1.78 -18.92
N ALA A 56 6.70 0.57 -18.50
CA ALA A 56 5.40 -0.02 -18.84
C ALA A 56 4.21 0.73 -18.20
N VAL A 57 4.44 1.39 -17.06
CA VAL A 57 3.41 2.10 -16.29
C VAL A 57 3.40 3.59 -16.63
N LEU A 58 4.57 4.24 -16.68
CA LEU A 58 4.76 5.68 -16.90
C LEU A 58 5.09 5.94 -18.35
N THR A 59 4.06 6.10 -19.18
CA THR A 59 4.24 6.46 -20.60
C THR A 59 4.54 7.95 -20.77
N ARG A 60 5.05 8.33 -21.94
CA ARG A 60 5.32 9.74 -22.32
C ARG A 60 4.13 10.65 -22.07
N ASP A 61 2.93 10.24 -22.49
CA ASP A 61 1.74 11.07 -22.38
C ASP A 61 1.27 11.22 -20.91
N LYS A 62 1.38 10.17 -20.11
CA LYS A 62 1.14 10.25 -18.67
C LYS A 62 2.14 11.16 -17.97
N LEU A 63 3.42 11.08 -18.34
CA LEU A 63 4.46 11.95 -17.78
C LEU A 63 4.23 13.41 -18.17
N ALA A 64 3.86 13.69 -19.43
CA ALA A 64 3.52 15.02 -19.90
C ALA A 64 2.29 15.60 -19.18
N ALA A 65 1.25 14.78 -18.96
CA ALA A 65 0.07 15.17 -18.19
C ALA A 65 0.41 15.47 -16.73
N LEU A 66 1.23 14.61 -16.09
CA LEU A 66 1.73 14.82 -14.71
C LEU A 66 2.51 16.13 -14.61
N TRP A 67 3.45 16.38 -15.51
CA TRP A 67 4.23 17.62 -15.53
C TRP A 67 3.34 18.85 -15.73
N SER A 68 2.36 18.77 -16.63
CA SER A 68 1.38 19.84 -16.84
C SER A 68 0.56 20.13 -15.57
N SER A 69 0.16 19.11 -14.84
CA SER A 69 -0.54 19.26 -13.55
C SER A 69 0.36 19.94 -12.51
N ILE A 70 1.63 19.57 -12.42
CA ILE A 70 2.61 20.19 -11.53
C ILE A 70 2.74 21.68 -11.85
N ILE A 71 2.94 22.05 -13.13
CA ILE A 71 3.04 23.44 -13.56
C ILE A 71 1.76 24.23 -13.27
N THR A 72 0.59 23.62 -13.44
CA THR A 72 -0.70 24.26 -13.15
C THR A 72 -0.83 24.60 -11.66
N GLN A 73 -0.33 23.75 -10.75
CA GLN A 73 -0.44 23.92 -9.31
C GLN A 73 0.71 24.76 -8.72
N ALA A 74 1.94 24.47 -9.15
CA ALA A 74 3.15 25.08 -8.58
C ALA A 74 3.63 26.34 -9.33
N GLY A 75 3.05 26.63 -10.48
CA GLY A 75 3.57 27.66 -11.40
C GLY A 75 4.73 27.17 -12.25
N GLY A 76 5.34 28.05 -13.03
CA GLY A 76 6.48 27.73 -13.88
C GLY A 76 7.70 27.26 -13.08
N PHE A 77 8.43 26.27 -13.62
CA PHE A 77 9.72 25.84 -13.05
C PHE A 77 10.76 26.97 -13.17
N LYS A 78 11.51 27.21 -12.09
CA LYS A 78 12.57 28.23 -12.05
C LYS A 78 13.97 27.63 -12.05
N SER A 79 14.28 26.80 -11.08
CA SER A 79 15.65 26.22 -10.93
C SER A 79 15.67 25.03 -9.99
N ILE A 80 16.72 24.23 -10.10
CA ILE A 80 17.08 23.24 -9.08
C ILE A 80 17.83 23.96 -7.95
N MET A 81 17.39 23.78 -6.72
CA MET A 81 17.93 24.39 -5.51
C MET A 81 19.05 23.51 -4.90
N SER A 82 18.78 22.24 -4.72
CA SER A 82 19.73 21.26 -4.19
C SER A 82 19.47 19.87 -4.77
N VAL A 83 20.49 19.02 -4.71
CA VAL A 83 20.38 17.58 -5.01
C VAL A 83 21.16 16.82 -3.96
N GLU A 84 20.48 15.90 -3.28
CA GLU A 84 21.08 15.01 -2.29
C GLU A 84 20.85 13.57 -2.71
N ALA A 85 21.92 12.75 -2.76
CA ALA A 85 21.80 11.33 -3.03
C ALA A 85 22.09 10.54 -1.76
N ARG A 86 21.30 9.47 -1.54
CA ARG A 86 21.42 8.57 -0.40
C ARG A 86 20.96 7.16 -0.76
N ASP A 87 21.50 6.19 -0.03
CA ASP A 87 21.06 4.80 -0.14
C ASP A 87 20.08 4.47 0.99
N GLU A 88 18.93 3.95 0.62
CA GLU A 88 17.91 3.49 1.59
C GLU A 88 17.42 2.09 1.20
N GLN A 89 17.56 1.11 2.10
CA GLN A 89 17.02 -0.26 1.96
C GLN A 89 17.36 -0.95 0.62
N GLY A 90 18.55 -0.66 0.08
CA GLY A 90 19.03 -1.26 -1.18
C GLY A 90 18.54 -0.53 -2.44
N ALA A 91 17.93 0.64 -2.31
CA ALA A 91 17.61 1.54 -3.41
C ALA A 91 18.46 2.82 -3.33
N HIS A 92 18.80 3.39 -4.48
CA HIS A 92 19.52 4.66 -4.58
C HIS A 92 18.54 5.79 -4.83
N ILE A 93 18.50 6.78 -3.94
CA ILE A 93 17.52 7.86 -4.00
C ILE A 93 18.23 9.19 -4.22
N ALA A 94 17.84 9.92 -5.27
CA ALA A 94 18.20 11.32 -5.42
C ALA A 94 16.99 12.20 -5.06
N ALA A 95 17.16 13.03 -4.03
CA ALA A 95 16.20 14.06 -3.64
C ALA A 95 16.61 15.38 -4.31
N VAL A 96 15.80 15.86 -5.24
CA VAL A 96 16.05 17.07 -6.02
C VAL A 96 15.05 18.14 -5.59
N ALA A 97 15.51 19.12 -4.81
CA ALA A 97 14.70 20.28 -4.45
C ALA A 97 14.71 21.31 -5.60
N ALA A 98 13.53 21.73 -6.03
CA ALA A 98 13.34 22.64 -7.15
C ALA A 98 12.40 23.79 -6.78
N ALA A 99 12.74 24.98 -7.23
CA ALA A 99 11.92 26.18 -7.10
C ALA A 99 10.97 26.32 -8.29
N PHE A 100 9.70 26.61 -7.98
CA PHE A 100 8.65 26.99 -8.92
C PHE A 100 8.16 28.40 -8.59
N GLU A 101 7.25 28.95 -9.39
CA GLU A 101 6.76 30.32 -9.17
C GLU A 101 6.01 30.48 -7.87
N ASN A 102 5.18 29.52 -7.50
CA ASN A 102 4.25 29.61 -6.37
C ASN A 102 4.72 28.81 -5.14
N GLN A 103 5.62 27.82 -5.31
CA GLN A 103 6.11 26.96 -4.21
C GLN A 103 7.41 26.26 -4.59
N ASN A 104 8.06 25.66 -3.60
CA ASN A 104 9.20 24.76 -3.82
C ASN A 104 8.75 23.31 -3.70
N LEU A 105 9.29 22.44 -4.56
CA LEU A 105 8.98 21.01 -4.59
C LEU A 105 10.25 20.18 -4.50
N THR A 106 10.17 19.01 -3.86
CA THR A 106 11.22 18.00 -3.85
C THR A 106 10.78 16.78 -4.65
N PHE A 107 11.58 16.43 -5.66
CA PHE A 107 11.43 15.23 -6.45
C PHE A 107 12.34 14.14 -5.87
N ARG A 108 11.78 12.99 -5.51
CA ARG A 108 12.53 11.80 -5.13
C ARG A 108 12.58 10.88 -6.32
N VAL A 109 13.75 10.76 -6.92
CA VAL A 109 14.01 9.84 -8.03
C VAL A 109 14.74 8.63 -7.47
N VAL A 110 14.15 7.45 -7.62
CA VAL A 110 14.67 6.19 -7.11
C VAL A 110 15.28 5.41 -8.25
N PHE A 111 16.51 4.93 -8.04
CA PHE A 111 17.28 4.20 -9.05
C PHE A 111 17.62 2.79 -8.58
N ASN A 112 17.75 1.86 -9.54
CA ASN A 112 18.42 0.57 -9.34
C ASN A 112 19.96 0.72 -9.42
N ASP A 113 20.69 -0.40 -9.21
CA ASP A 113 22.17 -0.44 -9.26
C ASP A 113 22.75 -0.06 -10.62
N ASP A 114 21.98 -0.16 -11.70
CA ASP A 114 22.41 0.18 -13.07
C ASP A 114 22.13 1.65 -13.41
N GLY A 115 21.49 2.41 -12.50
CA GLY A 115 21.16 3.82 -12.66
C GLY A 115 19.88 4.07 -13.46
N GLU A 116 19.04 3.05 -13.65
CA GLU A 116 17.71 3.20 -14.24
C GLU A 116 16.69 3.65 -13.19
N ILE A 117 15.74 4.49 -13.58
CA ILE A 117 14.68 5.00 -12.69
C ILE A 117 13.63 3.90 -12.46
N VAL A 118 13.48 3.48 -11.21
CA VAL A 118 12.46 2.51 -10.76
C VAL A 118 11.30 3.18 -10.01
N GLY A 119 11.45 4.45 -9.61
CA GLY A 119 10.41 5.21 -8.91
C GLY A 119 10.57 6.72 -9.03
N PHE A 120 9.45 7.43 -8.99
CA PHE A 120 9.42 8.88 -9.08
C PHE A 120 8.29 9.43 -8.19
N PHE A 121 8.65 10.28 -7.20
CA PHE A 121 7.72 10.81 -6.21
C PHE A 121 7.91 12.31 -6.05
N LEU A 122 6.85 13.01 -5.66
CA LEU A 122 6.81 14.44 -5.48
C LEU A 122 6.32 14.81 -4.07
N SER A 123 6.99 15.79 -3.45
CA SER A 123 6.56 16.38 -2.17
C SER A 123 6.88 17.88 -2.14
N PRO A 124 6.23 18.71 -1.28
CA PRO A 124 6.69 20.07 -1.02
C PRO A 124 8.15 20.07 -0.54
N ALA A 125 8.95 21.07 -0.97
CA ALA A 125 10.39 21.14 -0.64
C ALA A 125 10.67 21.37 0.85
N ASP A 126 9.74 22.02 1.53
CA ASP A 126 9.83 22.28 2.97
C ASP A 126 9.21 21.15 3.81
N ALA A 127 8.85 20.02 3.17
CA ALA A 127 8.44 18.85 3.92
C ALA A 127 9.61 18.39 4.79
N PRO A 128 9.44 18.27 6.10
CA PRO A 128 10.50 17.75 6.96
C PRO A 128 10.98 16.39 6.42
N PRO A 129 12.25 16.04 6.62
CA PRO A 129 12.76 14.74 6.19
C PRO A 129 11.79 13.66 6.64
N ALA A 130 11.51 12.69 5.77
CA ALA A 130 10.56 11.62 6.08
C ALA A 130 10.93 11.03 7.44
N ILE A 131 10.07 11.26 8.44
CA ILE A 131 10.31 10.74 9.78
C ILE A 131 10.25 9.22 9.63
N ALA A 132 11.35 8.55 9.92
CA ALA A 132 11.42 7.11 9.86
C ALA A 132 10.39 6.54 10.86
N TRP A 133 9.63 5.54 10.42
CA TRP A 133 8.75 4.82 11.33
C TRP A 133 9.55 4.23 12.50
N THR A 134 9.03 4.37 13.71
CA THR A 134 9.56 3.74 14.92
C THR A 134 8.51 2.82 15.50
N ALA A 135 8.91 1.76 16.20
CA ALA A 135 7.96 0.87 16.83
C ALA A 135 7.13 1.60 17.91
N PRO A 136 5.80 1.43 17.95
CA PRO A 136 4.97 2.01 19.00
C PRO A 136 5.27 1.38 20.37
N PRO A 137 4.95 2.10 21.47
CA PRO A 137 5.28 1.64 22.83
C PRO A 137 4.70 0.28 23.23
N TYR A 138 3.62 -0.14 22.59
CA TYR A 138 2.97 -1.44 22.85
C TYR A 138 3.61 -2.62 22.12
N VAL A 139 4.65 -2.39 21.32
CA VAL A 139 5.41 -3.43 20.61
C VAL A 139 6.63 -3.83 21.42
N ASP A 140 6.78 -5.13 21.68
CA ASP A 140 7.99 -5.71 22.24
C ASP A 140 8.71 -6.57 21.17
N PRO A 141 9.76 -6.05 20.50
CA PRO A 141 10.44 -6.75 19.41
C PRO A 141 11.19 -8.01 19.85
N LEU A 142 11.36 -8.23 21.15
CA LEU A 142 11.98 -9.45 21.67
C LEU A 142 11.04 -10.66 21.64
N THR A 143 9.73 -10.43 21.56
CA THR A 143 8.70 -11.48 21.69
C THR A 143 8.32 -12.16 20.38
N PHE A 144 8.76 -11.66 19.24
CA PHE A 144 8.45 -12.23 17.92
C PHE A 144 9.69 -12.25 17.00
N SER A 145 9.54 -12.86 15.85
CA SER A 145 10.49 -12.82 14.73
C SER A 145 9.75 -12.58 13.43
N GLU A 146 10.42 -11.95 12.50
CA GLU A 146 9.91 -11.73 11.14
C GLU A 146 10.71 -12.54 10.12
N ARG A 147 10.04 -13.00 9.08
CA ARG A 147 10.69 -13.58 7.91
C ARG A 147 9.94 -13.23 6.63
N ASP A 148 10.69 -13.10 5.55
CA ASP A 148 10.10 -12.91 4.23
C ASP A 148 9.41 -14.19 3.75
N VAL A 149 8.30 -13.98 3.06
CA VAL A 149 7.49 -15.01 2.42
C VAL A 149 7.00 -14.53 1.06
N THR A 150 6.45 -15.44 0.27
CA THR A 150 5.77 -15.07 -0.99
C THR A 150 4.34 -15.62 -0.98
N VAL A 151 3.38 -14.80 -1.42
CA VAL A 151 1.95 -15.12 -1.41
C VAL A 151 1.48 -15.40 -2.83
N GLY A 152 0.78 -16.52 -2.99
CA GLY A 152 0.06 -16.89 -4.19
C GLY A 152 0.91 -17.13 -5.44
N PRO A 153 0.25 -17.37 -6.59
CA PRO A 153 0.91 -17.67 -7.86
C PRO A 153 1.80 -16.54 -8.37
N LEU A 154 1.45 -15.30 -8.07
CA LEU A 154 2.24 -14.11 -8.44
C LEU A 154 3.47 -13.90 -7.56
N LYS A 155 3.65 -14.74 -6.52
CA LYS A 155 4.76 -14.65 -5.56
C LYS A 155 4.87 -13.25 -4.96
N LEU A 156 3.74 -12.68 -4.55
CA LEU A 156 3.71 -11.35 -3.95
C LEU A 156 4.63 -11.32 -2.72
N PRO A 157 5.57 -10.38 -2.63
CA PRO A 157 6.44 -10.28 -1.47
C PRO A 157 5.63 -10.04 -0.20
N GLY A 158 5.96 -10.72 0.88
CA GLY A 158 5.27 -10.59 2.16
C GLY A 158 6.20 -10.77 3.33
N THR A 159 5.70 -10.47 4.51
CA THR A 159 6.37 -10.70 5.79
C THR A 159 5.45 -11.46 6.73
N LEU A 160 5.94 -12.56 7.25
CA LEU A 160 5.27 -13.31 8.31
C LEU A 160 5.93 -13.01 9.65
N THR A 161 5.19 -12.36 10.53
CA THR A 161 5.56 -12.03 11.90
C THR A 161 5.05 -13.14 12.83
N ILE A 162 5.95 -13.85 13.53
CA ILE A 162 5.61 -15.03 14.33
C ILE A 162 6.06 -14.82 15.78
N PRO A 163 5.17 -14.99 16.78
CA PRO A 163 5.53 -14.96 18.20
C PRO A 163 6.58 -16.02 18.58
N LYS A 164 7.53 -15.68 19.44
CA LYS A 164 8.55 -16.58 20.00
C LYS A 164 8.06 -17.33 21.23
N ARG A 165 6.89 -17.97 21.12
CA ARG A 165 6.34 -18.80 22.21
C ARG A 165 6.23 -20.26 21.78
N ASP A 166 6.14 -21.16 22.73
CA ASP A 166 5.87 -22.58 22.44
C ASP A 166 4.41 -22.83 22.08
N GLY A 167 4.19 -23.87 21.28
CA GLY A 167 2.87 -24.32 20.85
C GLY A 167 2.32 -23.57 19.61
N LEU A 168 1.09 -23.93 19.27
CA LEU A 168 0.37 -23.32 18.15
C LEU A 168 -0.18 -21.94 18.54
N VAL A 169 -0.17 -21.00 17.60
CA VAL A 169 -0.70 -19.66 17.77
C VAL A 169 -1.80 -19.37 16.74
N PRO A 170 -2.80 -18.52 17.06
CA PRO A 170 -3.72 -18.00 16.06
C PRO A 170 -2.97 -17.14 15.06
N ALA A 171 -3.54 -16.98 13.87
CA ALA A 171 -2.91 -16.15 12.84
C ALA A 171 -3.90 -15.21 12.16
N VAL A 172 -3.36 -14.09 11.67
CA VAL A 172 -4.07 -13.05 10.96
C VAL A 172 -3.49 -12.88 9.56
N VAL A 173 -4.36 -12.73 8.55
CA VAL A 173 -4.02 -12.15 7.25
C VAL A 173 -4.51 -10.71 7.24
N LEU A 174 -3.63 -9.74 6.98
CA LEU A 174 -4.00 -8.33 6.78
C LEU A 174 -4.32 -8.10 5.30
N VAL A 175 -5.47 -7.48 5.01
CA VAL A 175 -5.97 -7.21 3.66
C VAL A 175 -6.19 -5.71 3.47
N HIS A 176 -5.50 -5.15 2.49
CA HIS A 176 -5.38 -3.70 2.25
C HIS A 176 -6.66 -3.01 1.78
N GLY A 177 -6.66 -1.70 1.97
CA GLY A 177 -7.59 -0.77 1.37
C GLY A 177 -7.43 -0.59 -0.14
N SER A 178 -8.13 0.41 -0.69
CA SER A 178 -8.06 0.78 -2.11
C SER A 178 -6.69 1.36 -2.48
N GLY A 179 -6.25 1.08 -3.71
CA GLY A 179 -4.99 1.58 -4.26
C GLY A 179 -3.82 0.60 -4.12
N PRO A 180 -2.68 0.95 -4.72
CA PRO A 180 -1.46 0.14 -4.67
C PRO A 180 -0.73 0.37 -3.33
N HIS A 181 -0.74 -0.63 -2.46
CA HIS A 181 -0.13 -0.56 -1.13
C HIS A 181 1.00 -1.57 -0.97
N ASP A 182 2.06 -1.16 -0.27
CA ASP A 182 3.04 -2.07 0.27
C ASP A 182 2.46 -2.87 1.44
N ARG A 183 3.17 -3.89 1.90
CA ARG A 183 2.74 -4.78 3.00
C ARG A 183 2.46 -4.06 4.32
N ASP A 184 3.00 -2.86 4.49
CA ASP A 184 2.82 -2.05 5.70
C ASP A 184 1.62 -1.10 5.60
N GLU A 185 0.96 -1.03 4.42
CA GLU A 185 -0.07 -0.03 4.08
C GLU A 185 0.44 1.39 4.37
N THR A 186 1.66 1.67 3.89
CA THR A 186 2.38 2.91 4.19
C THR A 186 1.61 4.14 3.71
N MET A 187 1.34 5.05 4.66
CA MET A 187 0.69 6.33 4.42
C MET A 187 1.54 7.47 5.03
N GLY A 188 2.28 8.17 4.19
CA GLY A 188 3.26 9.14 4.67
C GLY A 188 4.28 8.49 5.60
N PRO A 189 4.48 9.01 6.84
CA PRO A 189 5.38 8.41 7.82
C PRO A 189 4.79 7.19 8.56
N ASN A 190 3.51 6.88 8.34
CA ASN A 190 2.77 5.88 9.11
C ASN A 190 2.75 4.52 8.41
N LYS A 191 2.76 3.44 9.19
CA LYS A 191 2.75 2.06 8.72
C LYS A 191 1.69 1.24 9.48
N PRO A 192 0.39 1.48 9.24
CA PRO A 192 -0.69 0.89 10.04
C PRO A 192 -0.64 -0.63 10.11
N PHE A 193 -0.33 -1.30 9.00
CA PHE A 193 -0.24 -2.77 8.99
C PHE A 193 0.99 -3.30 9.72
N ARG A 194 2.06 -2.54 9.78
CA ARG A 194 3.21 -2.88 10.60
C ARG A 194 2.90 -2.73 12.09
N ASP A 195 2.23 -1.65 12.47
CA ASP A 195 1.74 -1.41 13.84
C ASP A 195 0.84 -2.57 14.30
N LEU A 196 -0.13 -2.96 13.45
CA LEU A 196 -1.01 -4.11 13.72
C LEU A 196 -0.22 -5.41 13.84
N ALA A 197 0.69 -5.68 12.89
CA ALA A 197 1.43 -6.94 12.86
C ALA A 197 2.33 -7.12 14.08
N GLU A 198 3.14 -6.12 14.39
CA GLU A 198 4.05 -6.18 15.52
C GLU A 198 3.32 -6.11 16.87
N GLY A 199 2.24 -5.30 16.95
CA GLY A 199 1.39 -5.20 18.14
C GLY A 199 0.65 -6.50 18.48
N LEU A 200 0.07 -7.18 17.48
CA LEU A 200 -0.59 -8.47 17.65
C LEU A 200 0.42 -9.58 17.95
N ALA A 201 1.59 -9.56 17.27
CA ALA A 201 2.62 -10.56 17.50
C ALA A 201 3.24 -10.45 18.89
N SER A 202 3.38 -9.25 19.44
CA SER A 202 3.78 -9.04 20.83
C SER A 202 2.78 -9.62 21.83
N ARG A 203 1.55 -9.93 21.39
CA ARG A 203 0.47 -10.54 22.16
C ARG A 203 0.07 -11.94 21.68
N ASN A 204 1.05 -12.66 21.12
CA ASN A 204 0.96 -14.08 20.75
C ASN A 204 0.03 -14.41 19.55
N VAL A 205 -0.19 -13.51 18.64
CA VAL A 205 -0.91 -13.73 17.37
C VAL A 205 0.06 -13.58 16.21
N ALA A 206 0.19 -14.58 15.35
CA ALA A 206 1.00 -14.46 14.14
C ALA A 206 0.28 -13.59 13.11
N VAL A 207 1.05 -12.84 12.30
CA VAL A 207 0.47 -11.94 11.28
C VAL A 207 1.19 -12.07 9.96
N LEU A 208 0.43 -12.27 8.89
CA LEU A 208 0.89 -12.22 7.51
C LEU A 208 0.42 -10.92 6.86
N ARG A 209 1.37 -10.15 6.34
CA ARG A 209 1.16 -8.97 5.50
C ARG A 209 1.96 -9.12 4.21
N TYR A 210 1.43 -8.61 3.09
CA TYR A 210 2.04 -8.80 1.77
C TYR A 210 1.84 -7.56 0.89
N ASP A 211 2.71 -7.37 -0.09
CA ASP A 211 2.58 -6.27 -1.05
C ASP A 211 1.41 -6.54 -1.97
N LYS A 212 0.51 -5.57 -2.12
CA LYS A 212 -0.72 -5.72 -2.89
C LYS A 212 -0.41 -5.92 -4.39
N ARG A 213 -1.20 -6.77 -5.06
CA ARG A 213 -1.07 -7.06 -6.49
C ARG A 213 -1.03 -5.80 -7.35
N SER A 214 -1.86 -4.79 -7.04
CA SER A 214 -1.89 -3.52 -7.77
C SER A 214 -0.60 -2.70 -7.65
N LEU A 215 0.22 -2.96 -6.64
CA LEU A 215 1.57 -2.38 -6.52
C LEU A 215 2.61 -3.18 -7.34
N VAL A 216 2.56 -4.51 -7.25
CA VAL A 216 3.63 -5.39 -7.77
C VAL A 216 3.43 -5.75 -9.24
N ALA A 217 2.19 -6.01 -9.65
CA ALA A 217 1.80 -6.46 -10.98
C ALA A 217 0.46 -5.85 -11.41
N PRO A 218 0.38 -4.52 -11.64
CA PRO A 218 -0.88 -3.81 -11.89
C PRO A 218 -1.56 -4.20 -13.21
N ALA A 219 -0.82 -4.79 -14.16
CA ALA A 219 -1.37 -5.19 -15.44
C ALA A 219 -2.29 -6.40 -15.31
N GLY A 220 -3.43 -6.37 -16.01
CA GLY A 220 -4.35 -7.52 -16.07
C GLY A 220 -5.32 -7.63 -14.89
N ILE A 221 -5.44 -6.58 -14.06
CA ILE A 221 -6.48 -6.52 -13.04
C ILE A 221 -7.78 -6.02 -13.68
N HIS A 222 -8.79 -6.88 -13.69
CA HIS A 222 -10.09 -6.59 -14.31
C HIS A 222 -11.24 -6.59 -13.32
N THR A 223 -11.07 -7.22 -12.16
CA THR A 223 -12.08 -7.34 -11.10
C THR A 223 -11.47 -7.09 -9.73
N VAL A 224 -12.33 -6.78 -8.76
CA VAL A 224 -11.87 -6.67 -7.35
C VAL A 224 -11.55 -8.05 -6.75
N ASP A 225 -12.15 -9.11 -7.31
CA ASP A 225 -11.83 -10.48 -6.92
C ASP A 225 -10.37 -10.82 -7.24
N GLU A 226 -9.94 -10.51 -8.46
CA GLU A 226 -8.54 -10.66 -8.88
C GLU A 226 -7.59 -9.78 -8.05
N GLU A 227 -7.97 -8.50 -7.79
CA GLU A 227 -7.07 -7.58 -7.09
C GLU A 227 -6.86 -7.94 -5.62
N VAL A 228 -7.88 -8.47 -4.93
CA VAL A 228 -7.88 -8.57 -3.47
C VAL A 228 -8.22 -9.98 -2.98
N VAL A 229 -9.34 -10.56 -3.46
CA VAL A 229 -9.92 -11.76 -2.84
C VAL A 229 -9.06 -13.00 -3.09
N GLU A 230 -8.57 -13.18 -4.32
CA GLU A 230 -7.70 -14.31 -4.68
C GLU A 230 -6.41 -14.32 -3.88
N ASP A 231 -5.76 -13.16 -3.74
CA ASP A 231 -4.50 -13.04 -3.00
C ASP A 231 -4.70 -13.24 -1.50
N ALA A 232 -5.81 -12.74 -0.94
CA ALA A 232 -6.16 -12.96 0.45
C ALA A 232 -6.40 -14.45 0.76
N LYS A 233 -7.10 -15.18 -0.12
CA LYS A 233 -7.26 -16.64 0.00
C LYS A 233 -5.93 -17.38 -0.10
N ALA A 234 -5.04 -16.96 -1.00
CA ALA A 234 -3.70 -17.53 -1.11
C ALA A 234 -2.85 -17.26 0.15
N ALA A 235 -3.03 -16.10 0.78
CA ALA A 235 -2.40 -15.78 2.06
C ALA A 235 -2.93 -16.66 3.21
N VAL A 236 -4.25 -16.91 3.26
CA VAL A 236 -4.85 -17.86 4.20
C VAL A 236 -4.29 -19.26 3.97
N GLU A 237 -4.19 -19.71 2.71
CA GLU A 237 -3.60 -21.00 2.36
C GLU A 237 -2.16 -21.14 2.85
N LEU A 238 -1.33 -20.13 2.62
CA LEU A 238 0.05 -20.11 3.10
C LEU A 238 0.12 -20.34 4.62
N LEU A 239 -0.72 -19.65 5.40
CA LEU A 239 -0.75 -19.82 6.86
C LEU A 239 -1.14 -21.25 7.29
N THR A 240 -1.94 -21.97 6.50
CA THR A 240 -2.27 -23.37 6.82
C THR A 240 -1.09 -24.32 6.68
N THR A 241 -0.04 -23.93 5.92
CA THR A 241 1.18 -24.74 5.76
C THR A 241 2.22 -24.48 6.85
N GLU A 242 2.03 -23.43 7.67
CA GLU A 242 2.97 -23.05 8.71
C GLU A 242 2.84 -23.93 9.94
N PRO A 243 3.92 -24.60 10.37
CA PRO A 243 3.86 -25.59 11.47
C PRO A 243 3.43 -25.02 12.82
N ARG A 244 3.62 -23.72 13.01
CA ARG A 244 3.34 -23.03 14.30
C ARG A 244 1.95 -22.40 14.36
N ILE A 245 1.18 -22.45 13.28
CA ILE A 245 -0.14 -21.83 13.21
C ILE A 245 -1.24 -22.84 13.56
N ASP A 246 -2.17 -22.44 14.44
CA ASP A 246 -3.42 -23.16 14.61
C ASP A 246 -4.33 -22.91 13.41
N ARG A 247 -4.42 -23.89 12.52
CA ARG A 247 -5.20 -23.82 11.27
C ARG A 247 -6.70 -23.56 11.48
N ARG A 248 -7.22 -23.81 12.70
CA ARG A 248 -8.62 -23.53 13.06
C ARG A 248 -8.83 -22.10 13.54
N ARG A 249 -7.77 -21.32 13.67
CA ARG A 249 -7.78 -19.97 14.21
C ARG A 249 -7.06 -18.99 13.28
N ILE A 250 -7.27 -19.14 11.96
CA ILE A 250 -6.80 -18.18 10.96
C ILE A 250 -7.92 -17.20 10.71
N VAL A 251 -7.68 -15.92 10.95
CA VAL A 251 -8.66 -14.85 10.74
C VAL A 251 -8.19 -13.88 9.67
N VAL A 252 -9.13 -13.23 8.99
CA VAL A 252 -8.86 -12.16 8.03
C VAL A 252 -9.23 -10.83 8.67
N ILE A 253 -8.28 -9.90 8.71
CA ILE A 253 -8.52 -8.51 9.12
C ILE A 253 -8.37 -7.64 7.88
N GLY A 254 -9.46 -7.07 7.40
CA GLY A 254 -9.45 -6.18 6.24
C GLY A 254 -9.61 -4.73 6.66
N HIS A 255 -8.82 -3.83 6.04
CA HIS A 255 -8.93 -2.40 6.19
C HIS A 255 -9.62 -1.78 4.96
N SER A 256 -10.53 -0.83 5.16
CA SER A 256 -11.18 -0.08 4.09
C SER A 256 -11.80 -1.01 3.03
N LEU A 257 -11.36 -1.02 1.77
CA LEU A 257 -11.80 -1.97 0.74
C LEU A 257 -11.61 -3.42 1.17
N GLY A 258 -10.47 -3.75 1.81
CA GLY A 258 -10.22 -5.09 2.37
C GLY A 258 -11.25 -5.45 3.45
N GLY A 259 -11.67 -4.48 4.26
CA GLY A 259 -12.76 -4.64 5.23
C GLY A 259 -14.12 -4.89 4.57
N THR A 260 -14.43 -4.13 3.52
CA THR A 260 -15.62 -4.35 2.69
C THR A 260 -15.64 -5.76 2.09
N LEU A 261 -14.48 -6.29 1.68
CA LEU A 261 -14.34 -7.60 1.02
C LEU A 261 -14.12 -8.77 1.99
N ALA A 262 -13.83 -8.52 3.26
CA ALA A 262 -13.59 -9.59 4.26
C ALA A 262 -14.71 -10.63 4.32
N PRO A 263 -16.02 -10.27 4.26
CA PRO A 263 -17.10 -11.25 4.18
C PRO A 263 -17.04 -12.13 2.91
N ARG A 264 -16.68 -11.56 1.74
CA ARG A 264 -16.53 -12.30 0.48
C ARG A 264 -15.36 -13.28 0.52
N ILE A 265 -14.25 -12.87 1.14
CA ILE A 265 -13.08 -13.74 1.35
C ILE A 265 -13.49 -14.95 2.19
N ALA A 266 -14.14 -14.73 3.33
CA ALA A 266 -14.56 -15.80 4.22
C ALA A 266 -15.65 -16.71 3.62
N ALA A 267 -16.61 -16.14 2.90
CA ALA A 267 -17.64 -16.94 2.21
C ALA A 267 -17.05 -17.87 1.13
N GLY A 268 -15.94 -17.44 0.54
CA GLY A 268 -15.23 -18.21 -0.49
C GLY A 268 -14.08 -19.09 0.03
N ASP A 269 -13.82 -19.11 1.36
CA ASP A 269 -12.73 -19.89 1.95
C ASP A 269 -13.05 -20.35 3.38
N SER A 270 -13.46 -21.60 3.51
CA SER A 270 -13.85 -22.21 4.80
C SER A 270 -12.69 -22.35 5.81
N ARG A 271 -11.45 -22.05 5.41
CA ARG A 271 -10.29 -22.01 6.32
C ARG A 271 -10.24 -20.73 7.13
N THR A 272 -11.01 -19.70 6.74
CA THR A 272 -11.15 -18.45 7.48
C THR A 272 -12.08 -18.66 8.69
N ALA A 273 -11.52 -18.62 9.89
CA ALA A 273 -12.24 -18.89 11.13
C ALA A 273 -12.95 -17.66 11.73
N GLY A 274 -12.65 -16.46 11.25
CA GLY A 274 -13.27 -15.20 11.67
C GLY A 274 -12.83 -14.05 10.80
N ILE A 275 -13.57 -12.93 10.80
CA ILE A 275 -13.22 -11.71 10.06
C ILE A 275 -13.32 -10.48 10.95
N ALA A 276 -12.39 -9.53 10.75
CA ALA A 276 -12.51 -8.18 11.30
C ALA A 276 -12.58 -7.16 10.16
N ILE A 277 -13.62 -6.34 10.20
CA ILE A 277 -13.91 -5.27 9.26
C ILE A 277 -13.45 -3.96 9.89
N MET A 278 -12.26 -3.50 9.51
CA MET A 278 -11.68 -2.24 10.00
C MET A 278 -11.98 -1.13 9.00
N ALA A 279 -12.79 -0.16 9.38
CA ALA A 279 -13.20 0.96 8.51
C ALA A 279 -13.71 0.50 7.12
N GLY A 280 -14.38 -0.65 7.06
CA GLY A 280 -14.95 -1.21 5.83
C GLY A 280 -16.35 -0.66 5.56
N ALA A 281 -16.62 -0.29 4.31
CA ALA A 281 -17.92 0.20 3.90
C ALA A 281 -18.94 -0.92 3.70
N ALA A 282 -20.19 -0.63 4.02
CA ALA A 282 -21.35 -1.48 3.70
C ALA A 282 -22.14 -0.97 2.46
N ARG A 283 -21.91 0.29 2.09
CA ARG A 283 -22.58 0.96 0.95
C ARG A 283 -21.79 0.80 -0.35
N PRO A 284 -22.44 1.05 -1.50
CA PRO A 284 -21.77 1.07 -2.80
C PRO A 284 -20.60 2.07 -2.86
N PHE A 285 -19.55 1.70 -3.58
CA PHE A 285 -18.33 2.50 -3.71
C PHE A 285 -18.61 3.91 -4.29
N GLU A 286 -19.51 4.01 -5.26
CA GLU A 286 -19.87 5.28 -5.89
C GLU A 286 -20.58 6.25 -4.94
N ASP A 287 -21.26 5.77 -3.90
CA ASP A 287 -21.86 6.63 -2.87
C ASP A 287 -20.78 7.22 -1.96
N LEU A 288 -19.80 6.38 -1.57
CA LEU A 288 -18.68 6.79 -0.76
C LEU A 288 -17.82 7.83 -1.47
N LEU A 289 -17.53 7.63 -2.77
CA LEU A 289 -16.75 8.55 -3.58
C LEU A 289 -17.35 9.97 -3.53
N VAL A 290 -18.64 10.09 -3.77
CA VAL A 290 -19.34 11.39 -3.75
C VAL A 290 -19.32 12.00 -2.36
N GLU A 291 -19.57 11.21 -1.32
CA GLU A 291 -19.61 11.70 0.07
C GLU A 291 -18.22 12.20 0.53
N GLN A 292 -17.16 11.46 0.22
CA GLN A 292 -15.78 11.85 0.52
C GLN A 292 -15.41 13.17 -0.16
N LEU A 293 -15.72 13.34 -1.45
CA LEU A 293 -15.41 14.57 -2.17
C LEU A 293 -16.21 15.76 -1.63
N ARG A 294 -17.49 15.57 -1.33
CA ARG A 294 -18.33 16.61 -0.68
C ARG A 294 -17.73 17.06 0.66
N TYR A 295 -17.24 16.11 1.45
CA TYR A 295 -16.60 16.42 2.73
C TYR A 295 -15.30 17.21 2.55
N LEU A 296 -14.46 16.81 1.60
CA LEU A 296 -13.12 17.40 1.41
C LEU A 296 -13.15 18.76 0.71
N THR A 297 -13.99 18.90 -0.31
CA THR A 297 -13.94 20.04 -1.25
C THR A 297 -15.22 20.90 -1.24
N GLY A 298 -16.27 20.42 -0.57
CA GLY A 298 -17.57 21.07 -0.49
C GLY A 298 -18.57 20.60 -1.58
N PRO A 299 -19.89 20.78 -1.32
CA PRO A 299 -20.95 20.18 -2.14
C PRO A 299 -21.07 20.79 -3.56
N THR A 300 -20.52 21.98 -3.78
CA THR A 300 -20.61 22.71 -5.07
C THR A 300 -19.26 22.78 -5.80
N SER A 301 -18.24 22.03 -5.34
CA SER A 301 -16.93 22.00 -5.98
C SER A 301 -16.95 21.27 -7.32
N LYS A 302 -15.95 21.58 -8.17
CA LYS A 302 -15.74 20.87 -9.43
C LYS A 302 -15.44 19.40 -9.20
N GLU A 303 -14.69 19.09 -8.16
CA GLU A 303 -14.29 17.73 -7.77
C GLU A 303 -15.52 16.92 -7.37
N THR A 304 -16.44 17.49 -6.58
CA THR A 304 -17.71 16.84 -6.23
C THR A 304 -18.57 16.59 -7.47
N ALA A 305 -18.66 17.55 -8.40
CA ALA A 305 -19.40 17.37 -9.65
C ALA A 305 -18.80 16.25 -10.52
N LEU A 306 -17.47 16.13 -10.58
CA LEU A 306 -16.80 15.03 -11.29
C LEU A 306 -17.05 13.67 -10.62
N ALA A 307 -17.05 13.62 -9.29
CA ALA A 307 -17.39 12.39 -8.56
C ALA A 307 -18.86 11.97 -8.80
N GLU A 308 -19.80 12.92 -8.84
CA GLU A 308 -21.20 12.66 -9.16
C GLU A 308 -21.39 12.16 -10.60
N GLU A 309 -20.61 12.68 -11.54
CA GLU A 309 -20.61 12.20 -12.92
C GLU A 309 -20.06 10.77 -13.02
N ALA A 310 -18.94 10.49 -12.37
CA ALA A 310 -18.38 9.15 -12.29
C ALA A 310 -19.37 8.16 -11.66
N ALA A 311 -20.00 8.53 -10.54
CA ALA A 311 -21.01 7.74 -9.87
C ALA A 311 -22.22 7.44 -10.76
N ARG A 312 -22.69 8.39 -11.57
CA ARG A 312 -23.75 8.15 -12.54
C ARG A 312 -23.37 7.12 -13.61
N LYS A 313 -22.12 7.22 -14.13
CA LYS A 313 -21.59 6.25 -15.11
C LYS A 313 -21.45 4.85 -14.48
N MET A 314 -21.00 4.76 -13.23
CA MET A 314 -20.92 3.49 -12.52
C MET A 314 -22.28 2.83 -12.30
N ARG A 315 -23.35 3.61 -12.12
CA ARG A 315 -24.74 3.12 -11.94
C ARG A 315 -25.46 2.85 -13.25
N ASP A 316 -24.87 3.21 -14.40
CA ASP A 316 -25.53 3.02 -15.69
C ASP A 316 -25.89 1.53 -15.89
N PRO A 317 -27.17 1.19 -16.12
CA PRO A 317 -27.58 -0.19 -16.43
C PRO A 317 -26.93 -0.74 -17.71
N GLN A 318 -26.46 0.12 -18.59
CA GLN A 318 -25.79 -0.26 -19.85
C GLN A 318 -24.27 -0.37 -19.70
N LEU A 319 -23.72 -0.17 -18.50
CA LEU A 319 -22.28 -0.36 -18.27
C LEU A 319 -21.89 -1.80 -18.62
N ALA A 320 -20.99 -1.93 -19.59
CA ALA A 320 -20.48 -3.23 -20.04
C ALA A 320 -19.07 -3.51 -19.51
N PRO A 321 -18.67 -4.78 -19.35
CA PRO A 321 -17.35 -5.15 -18.80
C PRO A 321 -16.14 -4.55 -19.53
N ASN A 322 -16.25 -4.33 -20.83
CA ASN A 322 -15.20 -3.77 -21.67
C ASN A 322 -15.18 -2.23 -21.72
N MET A 323 -16.11 -1.58 -21.05
CA MET A 323 -16.11 -0.13 -20.90
C MET A 323 -15.09 0.32 -19.84
N VAL A 324 -14.71 1.58 -19.88
CA VAL A 324 -13.83 2.21 -18.89
C VAL A 324 -14.53 3.47 -18.35
N VAL A 325 -14.59 3.59 -17.05
CA VAL A 325 -15.06 4.80 -16.37
C VAL A 325 -13.88 5.53 -15.78
N ASP A 326 -13.70 6.78 -16.14
CA ASP A 326 -12.72 7.65 -15.49
C ASP A 326 -13.26 8.07 -14.11
N VAL A 327 -12.56 7.67 -13.07
CA VAL A 327 -12.83 8.02 -11.68
C VAL A 327 -11.76 9.02 -11.23
N LEU A 328 -12.01 10.30 -11.41
CA LEU A 328 -11.11 11.40 -11.00
C LEU A 328 -9.68 11.26 -11.56
N GLY A 329 -9.55 10.91 -12.82
CA GLY A 329 -8.26 10.70 -13.49
C GLY A 329 -7.71 9.27 -13.37
N SER A 330 -8.42 8.38 -12.68
CA SER A 330 -8.07 6.96 -12.57
C SER A 330 -9.06 6.12 -13.40
N PRO A 331 -8.64 5.52 -14.51
CA PRO A 331 -9.50 4.69 -15.34
C PRO A 331 -9.80 3.36 -14.64
N LEU A 332 -11.08 3.06 -14.37
CA LEU A 332 -11.53 1.77 -13.85
C LEU A 332 -12.24 0.96 -14.95
N PRO A 333 -11.88 -0.32 -15.14
CA PRO A 333 -12.60 -1.22 -16.03
C PRO A 333 -14.07 -1.40 -15.63
N GLY A 334 -14.96 -1.48 -16.61
CA GLY A 334 -16.38 -1.78 -16.36
C GLY A 334 -16.58 -3.09 -15.63
N SER A 335 -15.78 -4.13 -15.93
CA SER A 335 -15.77 -5.40 -15.20
C SER A 335 -15.51 -5.23 -13.70
N TYR A 336 -14.56 -4.36 -13.32
CA TYR A 336 -14.24 -4.07 -11.92
C TYR A 336 -15.42 -3.40 -11.21
N ILE A 337 -16.03 -2.41 -11.86
CA ILE A 337 -17.20 -1.68 -11.33
C ILE A 337 -18.39 -2.62 -11.19
N LEU A 338 -18.65 -3.48 -12.18
CA LEU A 338 -19.73 -4.45 -12.16
C LEU A 338 -19.55 -5.50 -11.06
N ASP A 339 -18.31 -5.92 -10.81
CA ASP A 339 -17.98 -6.85 -9.73
C ASP A 339 -18.28 -6.24 -8.35
N LEU A 340 -17.89 -4.97 -8.12
CA LEU A 340 -18.23 -4.25 -6.89
C LEU A 340 -19.74 -4.02 -6.77
N ARG A 341 -20.42 -3.59 -7.86
CA ARG A 341 -21.85 -3.27 -7.86
C ARG A 341 -22.74 -4.47 -7.53
N ASN A 342 -22.33 -5.66 -7.94
CA ASN A 342 -23.06 -6.92 -7.70
C ASN A 342 -22.74 -7.55 -6.34
N TYR A 343 -21.86 -6.94 -5.56
CA TYR A 343 -21.48 -7.42 -4.24
C TYR A 343 -22.16 -6.60 -3.13
N HIS A 344 -22.89 -7.30 -2.26
CA HIS A 344 -23.59 -6.72 -1.11
C HIS A 344 -22.92 -7.21 0.18
N PRO A 345 -21.92 -6.50 0.71
CA PRO A 345 -21.09 -6.98 1.80
C PRO A 345 -21.87 -7.28 3.09
N ALA A 346 -22.86 -6.47 3.40
CA ALA A 346 -23.68 -6.65 4.59
C ALA A 346 -24.53 -7.95 4.55
N ASP A 347 -25.09 -8.28 3.38
CA ASP A 347 -25.88 -9.50 3.20
C ASP A 347 -25.00 -10.76 3.29
N VAL A 348 -23.80 -10.68 2.71
CA VAL A 348 -22.82 -11.79 2.80
C VAL A 348 -22.40 -11.98 4.25
N ALA A 349 -22.05 -10.89 4.97
CA ALA A 349 -21.68 -10.97 6.38
C ALA A 349 -22.77 -11.59 7.26
N ALA A 350 -24.03 -11.20 7.04
CA ALA A 350 -25.20 -11.75 7.75
C ALA A 350 -25.38 -13.27 7.53
N SER A 351 -24.93 -13.80 6.40
CA SER A 351 -25.01 -15.23 6.08
C SER A 351 -23.94 -16.09 6.76
N LEU A 352 -22.81 -15.48 7.16
CA LEU A 352 -21.69 -16.18 7.79
C LEU A 352 -22.06 -16.68 9.19
N LYS A 353 -21.39 -17.76 9.64
CA LYS A 353 -21.58 -18.32 10.98
C LYS A 353 -20.32 -18.20 11.85
N ILE A 354 -19.29 -17.55 11.31
CA ILE A 354 -18.03 -17.31 12.01
C ILE A 354 -18.08 -16.01 12.82
N PRO A 355 -17.20 -15.81 13.81
CA PRO A 355 -17.05 -14.54 14.52
C PRO A 355 -16.75 -13.37 13.60
N ILE A 356 -17.42 -12.24 13.84
CA ILE A 356 -17.25 -11.01 13.07
C ILE A 356 -16.96 -9.85 14.01
N ALA A 357 -15.90 -9.08 13.73
CA ALA A 357 -15.64 -7.81 14.39
C ALA A 357 -15.83 -6.67 13.38
N VAL A 358 -16.48 -5.57 13.80
CA VAL A 358 -16.59 -4.33 13.02
C VAL A 358 -16.05 -3.18 13.86
N LEU A 359 -14.97 -2.58 13.37
CA LEU A 359 -14.26 -1.51 14.05
C LEU A 359 -14.29 -0.25 13.19
N ARG A 360 -14.59 0.91 13.79
CA ARG A 360 -14.61 2.20 13.10
C ARG A 360 -14.15 3.34 14.00
N GLY A 361 -13.35 4.26 13.45
CA GLY A 361 -13.05 5.53 14.08
C GLY A 361 -14.20 6.54 13.90
N GLN A 362 -14.61 7.27 14.94
CA GLN A 362 -15.67 8.27 14.81
C GLN A 362 -15.26 9.48 13.96
N ARG A 363 -13.95 9.73 13.84
CA ARG A 363 -13.38 10.78 13.00
C ARG A 363 -13.14 10.35 11.55
N ASP A 364 -13.49 9.11 11.20
CA ASP A 364 -13.39 8.59 9.83
C ASP A 364 -14.40 9.30 8.92
N TYR A 365 -13.89 10.06 7.94
CA TYR A 365 -14.70 10.72 6.91
C TYR A 365 -14.85 9.89 5.65
N GLN A 366 -14.04 8.84 5.48
CA GLN A 366 -14.05 8.00 4.28
C GLN A 366 -15.15 6.93 4.36
N VAL A 367 -15.28 6.31 5.55
CA VAL A 367 -16.36 5.36 5.86
C VAL A 367 -17.15 5.91 7.04
N THR A 368 -18.35 6.39 6.77
CA THR A 368 -19.11 7.23 7.70
C THR A 368 -19.97 6.43 8.67
N PRO A 369 -20.62 7.08 9.65
CA PRO A 369 -21.54 6.39 10.57
C PRO A 369 -22.64 5.59 9.88
N ALA A 370 -23.05 6.00 8.66
CA ALA A 370 -24.08 5.28 7.90
C ALA A 370 -23.67 3.83 7.60
N ASP A 371 -22.39 3.61 7.27
CA ASP A 371 -21.87 2.26 7.02
C ASP A 371 -21.86 1.41 8.29
N PHE A 372 -21.46 1.99 9.42
CA PHE A 372 -21.46 1.29 10.70
C PHE A 372 -22.86 0.86 11.15
N GLU A 373 -23.87 1.71 10.96
CA GLU A 373 -25.27 1.36 11.27
C GLU A 373 -25.82 0.27 10.33
N LEU A 374 -25.39 0.23 9.07
CA LEU A 374 -25.72 -0.87 8.16
C LEU A 374 -25.11 -2.20 8.61
N TRP A 375 -23.83 -2.20 9.01
CA TRP A 375 -23.18 -3.39 9.60
C TRP A 375 -23.90 -3.85 10.85
N LYS A 376 -24.22 -2.94 11.77
CA LYS A 376 -24.92 -3.24 13.00
C LYS A 376 -26.28 -3.87 12.73
N LYS A 377 -27.04 -3.30 11.78
CA LYS A 377 -28.35 -3.83 11.37
C LYS A 377 -28.24 -5.21 10.73
N ALA A 378 -27.28 -5.41 9.83
CA ALA A 378 -27.10 -6.69 9.14
C ALA A 378 -26.66 -7.82 10.07
N LEU A 379 -25.94 -7.49 11.14
CA LEU A 379 -25.43 -8.45 12.12
C LEU A 379 -26.32 -8.56 13.38
N GLU A 380 -27.49 -7.94 13.37
CA GLU A 380 -28.46 -8.07 14.48
C GLU A 380 -28.86 -9.52 14.65
N GLY A 381 -28.75 -10.04 15.90
CA GLY A 381 -29.02 -11.44 16.23
C GLY A 381 -27.91 -12.42 15.87
N HIS A 382 -26.82 -11.98 15.27
CA HIS A 382 -25.65 -12.81 15.06
C HIS A 382 -24.93 -13.07 16.41
N SER A 383 -24.68 -14.33 16.75
CA SER A 383 -24.30 -14.74 18.11
C SER A 383 -22.85 -14.36 18.54
N ASN A 384 -22.00 -13.97 17.59
CA ASN A 384 -20.58 -13.73 17.87
C ASN A 384 -20.06 -12.50 17.10
N VAL A 385 -20.53 -11.32 17.51
CA VAL A 385 -20.21 -10.04 16.87
C VAL A 385 -19.59 -9.09 17.90
N LEU A 386 -18.47 -8.47 17.52
CA LEU A 386 -17.88 -7.32 18.21
C LEU A 386 -18.14 -6.07 17.37
N LEU A 387 -18.84 -5.07 17.94
CA LEU A 387 -19.01 -3.75 17.32
C LEU A 387 -18.27 -2.71 18.16
N LYS A 388 -17.31 -1.99 17.56
CA LYS A 388 -16.50 -0.99 18.25
C LYS A 388 -16.45 0.34 17.51
N LEU A 389 -16.70 1.42 18.26
CA LEU A 389 -16.53 2.79 17.82
C LEU A 389 -15.46 3.47 18.68
N TYR A 390 -14.48 4.11 18.05
CA TYR A 390 -13.38 4.79 18.72
C TYR A 390 -13.53 6.30 18.54
N ALA A 391 -13.79 7.03 19.60
CA ALA A 391 -14.16 8.44 19.58
C ALA A 391 -13.11 9.35 18.92
N THR A 392 -11.83 9.02 19.09
CA THR A 392 -10.71 9.88 18.69
C THR A 392 -9.99 9.41 17.43
N LEU A 393 -10.37 8.26 16.86
CA LEU A 393 -9.61 7.64 15.77
C LEU A 393 -10.15 8.04 14.39
N ASN A 394 -9.23 8.19 13.43
CA ASN A 394 -9.50 8.43 12.03
C ASN A 394 -9.61 7.12 11.23
N HIS A 395 -9.62 7.20 9.90
CA HIS A 395 -9.73 6.05 8.99
C HIS A 395 -8.63 4.98 9.19
N PHE A 396 -7.40 5.40 9.48
CA PHE A 396 -6.27 4.50 9.75
C PHE A 396 -6.11 4.14 11.23
N PHE A 397 -7.12 4.42 12.04
CA PHE A 397 -7.10 4.19 13.50
C PHE A 397 -6.00 4.95 14.23
N LEU A 398 -5.54 6.07 13.67
CA LEU A 398 -4.62 7.00 14.33
C LEU A 398 -5.42 7.99 15.18
N PRO A 399 -4.99 8.28 16.42
CA PRO A 399 -5.68 9.22 17.29
C PRO A 399 -5.52 10.67 16.82
N GLY A 400 -6.55 11.47 17.06
CA GLY A 400 -6.55 12.88 16.71
C GLY A 400 -7.71 13.63 17.34
N THR A 401 -7.84 14.93 16.99
CA THR A 401 -8.88 15.84 17.49
C THR A 401 -9.56 16.57 16.33
N GLY A 402 -10.83 16.93 16.52
CA GLY A 402 -11.61 17.66 15.51
C GLY A 402 -11.94 16.82 14.26
N LEU A 403 -12.17 17.50 13.15
CA LEU A 403 -12.48 16.85 11.85
C LEU A 403 -11.21 16.26 11.25
N SER A 404 -11.28 14.99 10.83
CA SER A 404 -10.16 14.32 10.14
C SER A 404 -10.03 14.81 8.71
N ARG A 405 -8.78 14.95 8.24
CA ARG A 405 -8.43 15.35 6.87
C ARG A 405 -7.18 14.60 6.39
N PRO A 406 -6.93 14.54 5.07
CA PRO A 406 -5.77 13.83 4.51
C PRO A 406 -4.42 14.29 5.08
N GLU A 407 -4.29 15.57 5.46
CA GLU A 407 -3.05 16.13 6.01
C GLU A 407 -2.65 15.50 7.36
N GLU A 408 -3.61 14.89 8.08
CA GLU A 408 -3.30 14.15 9.30
C GLU A 408 -2.43 12.92 9.04
N TYR A 409 -2.63 12.26 7.89
CA TYR A 409 -1.90 11.06 7.52
C TYR A 409 -0.43 11.33 7.22
N MET A 410 -0.06 12.61 7.03
CA MET A 410 1.33 13.05 6.84
C MET A 410 2.05 13.37 8.16
N ARG A 411 1.35 13.25 9.29
CA ARG A 411 1.94 13.40 10.62
C ARG A 411 2.26 12.03 11.20
N PRO A 412 3.44 11.86 11.86
CA PRO A 412 3.76 10.60 12.52
C PRO A 412 2.72 10.21 13.57
N GLY A 413 2.32 8.97 13.55
CA GLY A 413 1.37 8.39 14.50
C GLY A 413 1.37 6.87 14.40
N HIS A 414 0.62 6.23 15.28
CA HIS A 414 0.48 4.78 15.32
C HIS A 414 -0.99 4.40 15.47
N VAL A 415 -1.32 3.20 15.03
CA VAL A 415 -2.61 2.58 15.40
C VAL A 415 -2.73 2.56 16.92
N ASP A 416 -3.89 3.00 17.41
CA ASP A 416 -4.12 3.10 18.85
C ASP A 416 -4.06 1.73 19.53
N GLU A 417 -3.42 1.66 20.69
CA GLU A 417 -3.24 0.42 21.46
C GLU A 417 -4.57 -0.25 21.81
N GLN A 418 -5.64 0.53 22.00
CA GLN A 418 -6.97 -0.03 22.29
C GLN A 418 -7.48 -0.89 21.13
N VAL A 419 -7.15 -0.53 19.87
CA VAL A 419 -7.51 -1.34 18.69
C VAL A 419 -6.81 -2.70 18.76
N ILE A 420 -5.51 -2.72 19.10
CA ILE A 420 -4.75 -3.95 19.26
C ILE A 420 -5.36 -4.82 20.36
N SER A 421 -5.69 -4.21 21.51
CA SER A 421 -6.27 -4.92 22.66
C SER A 421 -7.65 -5.51 22.36
N ASP A 422 -8.50 -4.75 21.67
CA ASP A 422 -9.84 -5.22 21.28
C ASP A 422 -9.76 -6.35 20.23
N LEU A 423 -8.85 -6.27 19.28
CA LEU A 423 -8.61 -7.35 18.30
C LEU A 423 -8.09 -8.61 18.98
N ILE A 424 -7.17 -8.51 19.94
CA ILE A 424 -6.69 -9.67 20.70
C ILE A 424 -7.84 -10.33 21.45
N GLY A 425 -8.62 -9.55 22.24
CA GLY A 425 -9.78 -10.08 22.97
C GLY A 425 -10.80 -10.77 22.06
N TRP A 426 -11.02 -10.22 20.85
CA TRP A 426 -11.90 -10.86 19.86
C TRP A 426 -11.27 -12.13 19.27
N ILE A 427 -9.99 -12.13 18.86
CA ILE A 427 -9.29 -13.31 18.31
C ILE A 427 -9.30 -14.47 19.33
N GLU A 428 -9.25 -14.20 20.61
CA GLU A 428 -9.34 -15.23 21.67
C GLU A 428 -10.70 -15.94 21.68
N THR A 429 -11.76 -15.31 21.18
CA THR A 429 -13.09 -15.93 21.07
C THR A 429 -13.23 -16.84 19.83
N VAL A 430 -12.33 -16.74 18.85
CA VAL A 430 -12.32 -17.57 17.62
C VAL A 430 -11.82 -18.97 17.94
N ARG A 431 -12.64 -19.99 17.64
CA ARG A 431 -12.39 -21.40 18.00
C ARG A 431 -12.49 -22.31 16.79
#